data_14c8e7ad4f768a7be0ad247a93f25d72
#
_entry.id   14c8e7ad4f768a7be0ad247a93f25d72
#
_cell.length_a   1.000
_cell.length_b   1.000
_cell.length_c   1.000
_cell.angle_alpha   90.00
_cell.angle_beta   90.00
_cell.angle_gamma   90.00
#
_symmetry.space_group_name_H-M   'P 1'
#
loop_
_entity.id
_entity.type
_entity.pdbx_description
1 polymer ?
#
loop_
_entity_poly.entity_id
_entity_poly.type
_entity_poly.pdbx_seq_one_letter_code
_entity_poly.pdbx_strand_id
1 'polypeptide(L)'
;MDNAEAEQKGRYPMLALSDEELLKAIFSELSKSVGSVADPYSEDGSYAAAIGSLPIGLRAMAATHHLDISLTMDDIGWHFLNFGEPGLVRETEVGLRELGLGEIAQYFAEAHAIVNPLKPEIKEADDYYRCLESRGLMERINELTDKASATQPSLDGSPIYAAWIRYARGHPEKVFTF
;
A
#
# COMPACT_ATOMS: atom_id res chain seq x y z
N MET A 1 -4.87 -33.91 -2.38
CA MET A 1 -5.38 -32.63 -2.93
C MET A 1 -6.83 -32.56 -2.53
N ASP A 2 -7.18 -31.61 -1.71
CA ASP A 2 -8.53 -31.49 -1.13
C ASP A 2 -9.52 -31.08 -2.24
N ASN A 3 -10.72 -31.68 -2.27
CA ASN A 3 -11.73 -31.36 -3.30
C ASN A 3 -12.09 -29.87 -3.34
N ALA A 4 -12.04 -29.20 -2.19
CA ALA A 4 -12.26 -27.75 -2.06
C ALA A 4 -11.20 -26.90 -2.78
N GLU A 5 -9.93 -27.32 -2.72
CA GLU A 5 -8.84 -26.62 -3.40
C GLU A 5 -8.93 -26.74 -4.93
N ALA A 6 -9.35 -27.91 -5.42
CA ALA A 6 -9.56 -28.13 -6.86
C ALA A 6 -10.75 -27.32 -7.38
N GLU A 7 -11.84 -27.24 -6.61
CA GLU A 7 -13.03 -26.44 -6.95
C GLU A 7 -12.72 -24.94 -6.96
N GLN A 8 -11.94 -24.47 -5.98
CA GLN A 8 -11.51 -23.07 -5.90
C GLN A 8 -10.60 -22.68 -7.08
N LYS A 9 -9.64 -23.54 -7.45
CA LYS A 9 -8.79 -23.33 -8.64
C LYS A 9 -9.59 -23.36 -9.95
N GLY A 10 -10.63 -24.15 -10.03
CA GLY A 10 -11.55 -24.15 -11.18
C GLY A 10 -12.34 -22.86 -11.31
N ARG A 11 -12.74 -22.26 -10.20
CA ARG A 11 -13.47 -20.97 -10.15
C ARG A 11 -12.55 -19.76 -10.34
N TYR A 12 -11.31 -19.85 -9.85
CA TYR A 12 -10.31 -18.78 -9.92
C TYR A 12 -9.01 -19.29 -10.57
N PRO A 13 -8.95 -19.36 -11.91
CA PRO A 13 -7.80 -19.90 -12.64
C PRO A 13 -6.46 -19.23 -12.29
N MET A 14 -6.49 -17.94 -11.89
CA MET A 14 -5.30 -17.20 -11.48
C MET A 14 -4.62 -17.78 -10.24
N LEU A 15 -5.30 -18.57 -9.41
CA LEU A 15 -4.67 -19.24 -8.27
C LEU A 15 -3.66 -20.33 -8.66
N ALA A 16 -3.68 -20.77 -9.92
CA ALA A 16 -2.70 -21.72 -10.47
C ALA A 16 -1.41 -21.03 -10.97
N LEU A 17 -1.42 -19.69 -11.07
CA LEU A 17 -0.28 -18.89 -11.51
C LEU A 17 0.85 -18.91 -10.47
N SER A 18 2.09 -18.69 -10.91
CA SER A 18 3.20 -18.34 -10.03
C SER A 18 2.92 -17.04 -9.28
N ASP A 19 3.70 -16.73 -8.24
CA ASP A 19 3.52 -15.48 -7.48
C ASP A 19 3.74 -14.24 -8.36
N GLU A 20 4.75 -14.28 -9.23
CA GLU A 20 5.02 -13.20 -10.18
C GLU A 20 3.88 -13.00 -11.19
N GLU A 21 3.33 -14.08 -11.74
CA GLU A 21 2.20 -14.02 -12.68
C GLU A 21 0.92 -13.54 -11.98
N LEU A 22 0.68 -14.00 -10.75
CA LEU A 22 -0.46 -13.56 -9.94
C LEU A 22 -0.35 -12.06 -9.60
N LEU A 23 0.85 -11.58 -9.25
CA LEU A 23 1.09 -10.17 -9.02
C LEU A 23 0.79 -9.34 -10.28
N LYS A 24 1.23 -9.79 -11.46
CA LYS A 24 0.90 -9.15 -12.75
C LYS A 24 -0.61 -9.14 -13.03
N ALA A 25 -1.32 -10.21 -12.66
CA ALA A 25 -2.78 -10.26 -12.79
C ALA A 25 -3.48 -9.25 -11.87
N ILE A 26 -3.01 -9.10 -10.63
CA ILE A 26 -3.50 -8.08 -9.68
C ILE A 26 -3.28 -6.68 -10.24
N PHE A 27 -2.08 -6.36 -10.73
CA PHE A 27 -1.80 -5.07 -11.36
C PHE A 27 -2.69 -4.80 -12.58
N SER A 28 -2.97 -5.82 -13.38
CA SER A 28 -3.91 -5.70 -14.51
C SER A 28 -5.32 -5.34 -14.04
N GLU A 29 -5.82 -5.94 -12.95
CA GLU A 29 -7.13 -5.59 -12.38
C GLU A 29 -7.15 -4.17 -11.80
N LEU A 30 -6.09 -3.77 -11.09
CA LEU A 30 -5.95 -2.40 -10.58
C LEU A 30 -5.94 -1.38 -11.72
N SER A 31 -5.16 -1.63 -12.77
CA SER A 31 -5.08 -0.73 -13.94
C SER A 31 -6.42 -0.57 -14.65
N LYS A 32 -7.18 -1.65 -14.81
CA LYS A 32 -8.53 -1.60 -15.40
C LYS A 32 -9.52 -0.81 -14.53
N SER A 33 -9.39 -0.95 -13.20
CA SER A 33 -10.38 -0.43 -12.24
C SER A 33 -10.12 1.03 -11.85
N VAL A 34 -8.86 1.45 -11.77
CA VAL A 34 -8.45 2.76 -11.23
C VAL A 34 -7.57 3.55 -12.19
N GLY A 35 -6.82 2.89 -13.08
CA GLY A 35 -5.66 3.44 -13.80
C GLY A 35 -5.89 4.67 -14.71
N SER A 36 -7.15 5.08 -14.97
CA SER A 36 -7.44 6.30 -15.74
C SER A 36 -8.49 7.20 -15.08
N VAL A 37 -8.99 6.83 -13.91
CA VAL A 37 -10.18 7.45 -13.30
C VAL A 37 -9.80 8.57 -12.34
N ALA A 38 -8.66 8.45 -11.66
CA ALA A 38 -8.24 9.43 -10.67
C ALA A 38 -6.71 9.45 -10.51
N ASP A 39 -6.17 10.63 -10.18
CA ASP A 39 -4.76 10.86 -9.92
C ASP A 39 -4.47 10.66 -8.42
N PRO A 40 -3.59 9.72 -8.03
CA PRO A 40 -3.24 9.48 -6.63
C PRO A 40 -2.48 10.66 -5.99
N TYR A 41 -1.89 11.55 -6.79
CA TYR A 41 -1.23 12.76 -6.32
C TYR A 41 -2.21 13.92 -6.07
N SER A 42 -3.49 13.77 -6.46
CA SER A 42 -4.48 14.82 -6.24
C SER A 42 -4.92 14.88 -4.78
N GLU A 43 -4.98 16.08 -4.24
CA GLU A 43 -5.50 16.32 -2.88
C GLU A 43 -7.03 16.48 -2.82
N ASP A 44 -7.74 16.23 -3.93
CA ASP A 44 -9.19 16.43 -4.02
C ASP A 44 -10.04 15.23 -3.52
N GLY A 45 -9.39 14.16 -3.07
CA GLY A 45 -10.04 12.94 -2.58
C GLY A 45 -10.63 12.05 -3.67
N SER A 46 -10.48 12.39 -4.94
CA SER A 46 -11.04 11.63 -6.07
C SER A 46 -10.48 10.21 -6.15
N TYR A 47 -9.18 10.03 -5.86
CA TYR A 47 -8.54 8.73 -5.86
C TYR A 47 -9.08 7.84 -4.72
N ALA A 48 -9.15 8.37 -3.50
CA ALA A 48 -9.71 7.64 -2.36
C ALA A 48 -11.17 7.23 -2.60
N ALA A 49 -11.97 8.10 -3.22
CA ALA A 49 -13.34 7.79 -3.60
C ALA A 49 -13.41 6.70 -4.68
N ALA A 50 -12.55 6.74 -5.69
CA ALA A 50 -12.48 5.75 -6.77
C ALA A 50 -12.15 4.36 -6.22
N ILE A 51 -11.10 4.23 -5.41
CA ILE A 51 -10.72 2.94 -4.82
C ILE A 51 -11.76 2.44 -3.81
N GLY A 52 -12.51 3.34 -3.17
CA GLY A 52 -13.58 3.02 -2.22
C GLY A 52 -14.69 2.16 -2.79
N SER A 53 -14.88 2.15 -4.11
CA SER A 53 -15.87 1.33 -4.83
C SER A 53 -15.39 -0.10 -5.15
N LEU A 54 -14.11 -0.40 -4.95
CA LEU A 54 -13.52 -1.68 -5.29
C LEU A 54 -13.87 -2.77 -4.26
N PRO A 55 -13.79 -4.05 -4.65
CA PRO A 55 -13.78 -5.17 -3.71
C PRO A 55 -12.71 -4.95 -2.63
N ILE A 56 -13.01 -5.33 -1.39
CA ILE A 56 -12.19 -4.93 -0.22
C ILE A 56 -10.71 -5.29 -0.35
N GLY A 57 -10.38 -6.46 -0.92
CA GLY A 57 -8.99 -6.86 -1.15
C GLY A 57 -8.30 -6.01 -2.22
N LEU A 58 -8.99 -5.79 -3.35
CA LEU A 58 -8.45 -4.95 -4.44
C LEU A 58 -8.31 -3.49 -4.00
N ARG A 59 -9.25 -2.97 -3.19
CA ARG A 59 -9.19 -1.65 -2.55
C ARG A 59 -7.96 -1.52 -1.65
N ALA A 60 -7.72 -2.53 -0.79
CA ALA A 60 -6.55 -2.56 0.09
C ALA A 60 -5.24 -2.56 -0.72
N MET A 61 -5.18 -3.32 -1.82
CA MET A 61 -4.03 -3.35 -2.72
C MET A 61 -3.82 -1.99 -3.42
N ALA A 62 -4.88 -1.37 -3.94
CA ALA A 62 -4.79 -0.04 -4.55
C ALA A 62 -4.27 1.01 -3.58
N ALA A 63 -4.78 1.03 -2.34
CA ALA A 63 -4.37 1.97 -1.32
C ALA A 63 -2.92 1.79 -0.87
N THR A 64 -2.43 0.55 -0.78
CA THR A 64 -1.08 0.26 -0.28
C THR A 64 0.01 0.28 -1.34
N HIS A 65 -0.35 0.32 -2.63
CA HIS A 65 0.60 0.35 -3.75
C HIS A 65 1.58 1.52 -3.65
N HIS A 66 1.07 2.72 -3.40
CA HIS A 66 1.90 3.92 -3.33
C HIS A 66 2.82 3.95 -2.11
N LEU A 67 2.44 3.28 -1.02
CA LEU A 67 3.33 3.11 0.13
C LEU A 67 4.52 2.21 -0.23
N ASP A 68 4.30 1.12 -0.98
CA ASP A 68 5.38 0.27 -1.45
C ASP A 68 6.38 1.03 -2.32
N ILE A 69 5.88 1.85 -3.24
CA ILE A 69 6.72 2.73 -4.07
C ILE A 69 7.55 3.66 -3.18
N SER A 70 6.94 4.31 -2.19
CA SER A 70 7.63 5.23 -1.29
C SER A 70 8.73 4.54 -0.49
N LEU A 71 8.44 3.37 0.09
CA LEU A 71 9.43 2.56 0.84
C LEU A 71 10.59 2.07 -0.04
N THR A 72 10.38 1.92 -1.35
CA THR A 72 11.41 1.50 -2.29
C THR A 72 12.27 2.67 -2.76
N MET A 73 11.67 3.84 -2.92
CA MET A 73 12.31 5.01 -3.54
C MET A 73 12.95 5.95 -2.51
N ASP A 74 12.40 6.02 -1.29
CA ASP A 74 12.82 7.00 -0.28
C ASP A 74 12.49 6.47 1.14
N ASP A 75 11.66 7.18 1.91
CA ASP A 75 11.26 6.83 3.25
C ASP A 75 9.73 6.89 3.46
N ILE A 76 9.28 6.31 4.58
CA ILE A 76 7.85 6.25 4.93
C ILE A 76 7.25 7.64 5.16
N GLY A 77 8.04 8.63 5.56
CA GLY A 77 7.58 10.00 5.81
C GLY A 77 7.36 10.77 4.51
N TRP A 78 8.23 10.52 3.52
CA TRP A 78 8.10 11.08 2.17
C TRP A 78 6.79 10.69 1.49
N HIS A 79 6.26 9.52 1.81
CA HIS A 79 4.93 9.09 1.36
C HIS A 79 3.85 10.15 1.58
N PHE A 80 3.84 10.80 2.74
CA PHE A 80 2.79 11.76 3.09
C PHE A 80 2.90 13.11 2.36
N LEU A 81 4.02 13.39 1.73
CA LEU A 81 4.17 14.57 0.87
C LEU A 81 3.57 14.33 -0.51
N ASN A 82 3.67 13.12 -1.01
CA ASN A 82 3.18 12.75 -2.34
C ASN A 82 1.74 12.21 -2.31
N PHE A 83 1.39 11.44 -1.27
CA PHE A 83 0.13 10.70 -1.16
C PHE A 83 -0.60 11.01 0.16
N GLY A 84 -0.45 12.23 0.65
CA GLY A 84 -0.95 12.66 1.97
C GLY A 84 -2.38 13.20 1.97
N GLU A 85 -3.21 12.89 0.96
CA GLU A 85 -4.63 13.19 0.98
C GLU A 85 -5.29 12.41 2.14
N PRO A 86 -6.07 13.04 3.02
CA PRO A 86 -6.58 12.41 4.24
C PRO A 86 -7.43 11.15 4.02
N GLY A 87 -8.17 11.07 2.90
CA GLY A 87 -8.93 9.89 2.52
C GLY A 87 -8.00 8.74 2.15
N LEU A 88 -6.98 8.99 1.31
CA LEU A 88 -6.02 8.00 0.88
C LEU A 88 -5.16 7.50 2.06
N VAL A 89 -4.75 8.39 2.96
CA VAL A 89 -4.04 7.99 4.20
C VAL A 89 -4.87 7.00 5.03
N ARG A 90 -6.17 7.27 5.21
CA ARG A 90 -7.08 6.34 5.90
C ARG A 90 -7.22 5.01 5.17
N GLU A 91 -7.38 5.06 3.84
CA GLU A 91 -7.49 3.85 3.02
C GLU A 91 -6.21 3.00 3.09
N THR A 92 -5.04 3.64 3.09
CA THR A 92 -3.75 2.94 3.23
C THR A 92 -3.64 2.24 4.58
N GLU A 93 -3.96 2.92 5.68
CA GLU A 93 -3.93 2.30 7.02
C GLU A 93 -4.92 1.14 7.14
N VAL A 94 -6.15 1.30 6.65
CA VAL A 94 -7.17 0.23 6.64
C VAL A 94 -6.71 -0.92 5.74
N GLY A 95 -6.18 -0.63 4.56
CA GLY A 95 -5.66 -1.63 3.62
C GLY A 95 -4.51 -2.45 4.20
N LEU A 96 -3.57 -1.82 4.88
CA LEU A 96 -2.48 -2.53 5.58
C LEU A 96 -3.03 -3.54 6.60
N ARG A 97 -4.04 -3.15 7.39
CA ARG A 97 -4.67 -4.03 8.37
C ARG A 97 -5.44 -5.17 7.72
N GLU A 98 -6.19 -4.90 6.65
CA GLU A 98 -6.92 -5.93 5.87
C GLU A 98 -5.96 -6.97 5.27
N LEU A 99 -4.79 -6.54 4.79
CA LEU A 99 -3.74 -7.41 4.26
C LEU A 99 -2.94 -8.16 5.34
N GLY A 100 -3.23 -7.94 6.63
CA GLY A 100 -2.52 -8.56 7.75
C GLY A 100 -1.15 -7.95 8.04
N LEU A 101 -0.92 -6.70 7.61
CA LEU A 101 0.31 -5.93 7.84
C LEU A 101 0.15 -4.94 9.00
N GLY A 102 -0.36 -5.42 10.15
CA GLY A 102 -0.68 -4.59 11.30
C GLY A 102 0.51 -3.81 11.88
N GLU A 103 1.72 -4.38 11.84
CA GLU A 103 2.95 -3.71 12.29
C GLU A 103 3.31 -2.55 11.35
N ILE A 104 3.26 -2.77 10.02
CA ILE A 104 3.49 -1.68 9.06
C ILE A 104 2.43 -0.59 9.22
N ALA A 105 1.17 -0.94 9.50
CA ALA A 105 0.13 0.05 9.78
C ALA A 105 0.44 0.92 11.02
N GLN A 106 1.10 0.37 12.04
CA GLN A 106 1.55 1.13 13.21
C GLN A 106 2.69 2.08 12.84
N TYR A 107 3.70 1.61 12.10
CA TYR A 107 4.81 2.44 11.63
C TYR A 107 4.33 3.57 10.72
N PHE A 108 3.38 3.26 9.84
CA PHE A 108 2.73 4.22 8.95
C PHE A 108 1.98 5.31 9.75
N ALA A 109 1.18 4.93 10.73
CA ALA A 109 0.44 5.88 11.56
C ALA A 109 1.39 6.77 12.39
N GLU A 110 2.50 6.22 12.91
CA GLU A 110 3.50 6.99 13.64
C GLU A 110 4.23 7.97 12.73
N ALA A 111 4.66 7.55 11.54
CA ALA A 111 5.29 8.43 10.56
C ALA A 111 4.34 9.56 10.13
N HIS A 112 3.05 9.25 9.93
CA HIS A 112 2.03 10.27 9.66
C HIS A 112 1.93 11.30 10.78
N ALA A 113 1.90 10.86 12.04
CA ALA A 113 1.83 11.76 13.20
C ALA A 113 3.07 12.69 13.31
N ILE A 114 4.23 12.24 12.83
CA ILE A 114 5.46 13.03 12.76
C ILE A 114 5.39 14.05 11.61
N VAL A 115 5.03 13.62 10.40
CA VAL A 115 5.17 14.42 9.17
C VAL A 115 4.00 15.39 8.97
N ASN A 116 2.77 14.96 9.28
CA ASN A 116 1.58 15.76 9.00
C ASN A 116 1.61 17.18 9.61
N PRO A 117 2.09 17.41 10.85
CA PRO A 117 2.25 18.76 11.41
C PRO A 117 3.30 19.61 10.69
N LEU A 118 4.25 19.00 9.97
CA LEU A 118 5.33 19.69 9.27
C LEU A 118 4.94 20.13 7.85
N LYS A 119 3.92 19.50 7.25
CA LYS A 119 3.48 19.78 5.86
C LYS A 119 3.35 21.27 5.53
N PRO A 120 2.79 22.15 6.40
CA PRO A 120 2.69 23.57 6.09
C PRO A 120 4.02 24.31 5.90
N GLU A 121 5.11 23.75 6.44
CA GLU A 121 6.46 24.33 6.37
C GLU A 121 7.27 23.79 5.18
N ILE A 122 6.82 22.67 4.58
CA ILE A 122 7.51 21.98 3.49
C ILE A 122 6.95 22.47 2.17
N LYS A 123 7.75 23.19 1.41
CA LYS A 123 7.41 23.72 0.07
C LYS A 123 8.21 23.04 -1.03
N GLU A 124 9.41 22.57 -0.70
CA GLU A 124 10.34 21.90 -1.59
C GLU A 124 10.91 20.65 -0.90
N ALA A 125 11.48 19.75 -1.67
CA ALA A 125 12.06 18.51 -1.14
C ALA A 125 13.08 18.74 -0.02
N ASP A 126 13.96 19.72 -0.19
CA ASP A 126 14.99 20.05 0.80
C ASP A 126 14.40 20.54 2.13
N ASP A 127 13.20 21.13 2.11
CA ASP A 127 12.53 21.58 3.33
C ASP A 127 12.16 20.40 4.22
N TYR A 128 11.75 19.28 3.63
CA TYR A 128 11.40 18.06 4.36
C TYR A 128 12.56 17.58 5.24
N TYR A 129 13.71 17.36 4.64
CA TYR A 129 14.90 16.89 5.38
C TYR A 129 15.35 17.90 6.42
N ARG A 130 15.38 19.19 6.08
CA ARG A 130 15.72 20.27 7.04
C ARG A 130 14.75 20.33 8.22
N CYS A 131 13.46 20.15 7.97
CA CYS A 131 12.45 20.12 9.04
C CYS A 131 12.64 18.94 9.98
N LEU A 132 12.94 17.76 9.46
CA LEU A 132 13.20 16.57 10.27
C LEU A 132 14.50 16.70 11.06
N GLU A 133 15.61 17.13 10.42
CA GLU A 133 16.92 17.30 11.06
C GLU A 133 16.87 18.35 12.18
N SER A 134 16.29 19.52 11.92
CA SER A 134 16.20 20.61 12.90
C SER A 134 15.41 20.22 14.16
N ARG A 135 14.55 19.22 14.07
CA ARG A 135 13.73 18.70 15.17
C ARG A 135 14.23 17.37 15.75
N GLY A 136 15.32 16.83 15.20
CA GLY A 136 15.88 15.54 15.63
C GLY A 136 14.96 14.35 15.31
N LEU A 137 14.15 14.42 14.25
CA LEU A 137 13.14 13.42 13.88
C LEU A 137 13.61 12.47 12.76
N MET A 138 14.71 12.78 12.09
CA MET A 138 15.23 12.03 10.96
C MET A 138 15.52 10.58 11.33
N GLU A 139 16.22 10.36 12.45
CA GLU A 139 16.55 9.00 12.90
C GLU A 139 15.30 8.15 13.14
N ARG A 140 14.23 8.76 13.68
CA ARG A 140 12.97 8.05 13.92
C ARG A 140 12.27 7.68 12.62
N ILE A 141 12.24 8.55 11.63
CA ILE A 141 11.67 8.24 10.30
C ILE A 141 12.45 7.11 9.63
N ASN A 142 13.78 7.15 9.67
CA ASN A 142 14.63 6.09 9.14
C ASN A 142 14.36 4.75 9.83
N GLU A 143 14.27 4.74 11.16
CA GLU A 143 13.94 3.52 11.93
C GLU A 143 12.59 2.93 11.54
N LEU A 144 11.57 3.76 11.34
CA LEU A 144 10.24 3.32 10.92
C LEU A 144 10.26 2.74 9.49
N THR A 145 11.01 3.37 8.59
CA THR A 145 11.23 2.92 7.21
C THR A 145 11.90 1.56 7.19
N ASP A 146 13.01 1.41 7.92
CA ASP A 146 13.77 0.16 8.02
C ASP A 146 12.91 -0.98 8.56
N LYS A 147 12.13 -0.72 9.61
CA LYS A 147 11.22 -1.72 10.19
C LYS A 147 10.12 -2.12 9.21
N ALA A 148 9.53 -1.17 8.52
CA ALA A 148 8.50 -1.46 7.52
C ALA A 148 9.05 -2.31 6.38
N SER A 149 10.24 -1.95 5.85
CA SER A 149 10.89 -2.64 4.74
C SER A 149 11.45 -4.02 5.12
N ALA A 150 11.88 -4.20 6.39
CA ALA A 150 12.40 -5.47 6.89
C ALA A 150 11.33 -6.51 7.22
N THR A 151 10.04 -6.15 7.17
CA THR A 151 8.92 -7.06 7.50
C THR A 151 8.91 -8.28 6.58
N GLN A 152 8.73 -9.46 7.16
CA GLN A 152 8.71 -10.74 6.42
C GLN A 152 7.33 -11.41 6.49
N PRO A 153 6.96 -12.22 5.49
CA PRO A 153 7.70 -12.49 4.24
C PRO A 153 7.70 -11.31 3.27
N SER A 154 8.67 -11.27 2.36
CA SER A 154 8.75 -10.29 1.27
C SER A 154 8.81 -10.97 -0.10
N LEU A 155 8.34 -10.30 -1.13
CA LEU A 155 8.44 -10.68 -2.54
C LEU A 155 9.24 -9.58 -3.26
N ASP A 156 10.39 -9.94 -3.83
CA ASP A 156 11.32 -9.00 -4.45
C ASP A 156 11.69 -7.80 -3.55
N GLY A 157 11.82 -8.06 -2.24
CA GLY A 157 12.09 -7.04 -1.24
C GLY A 157 10.85 -6.32 -0.69
N SER A 158 9.66 -6.52 -1.29
CA SER A 158 8.41 -5.89 -0.84
C SER A 158 7.61 -6.80 0.11
N PRO A 159 7.42 -6.42 1.38
CA PRO A 159 6.49 -7.09 2.28
C PRO A 159 5.02 -6.84 1.86
N ILE A 160 4.73 -5.72 1.22
CA ILE A 160 3.38 -5.35 0.77
C ILE A 160 2.95 -6.28 -0.36
N TYR A 161 3.77 -6.48 -1.39
CA TYR A 161 3.43 -7.38 -2.50
C TYR A 161 3.37 -8.85 -2.07
N ALA A 162 4.21 -9.26 -1.12
CA ALA A 162 4.08 -10.59 -0.52
C ALA A 162 2.72 -10.77 0.20
N ALA A 163 2.26 -9.73 0.89
CA ALA A 163 0.94 -9.74 1.53
C ALA A 163 -0.21 -9.76 0.51
N TRP A 164 -0.09 -9.04 -0.61
CA TRP A 164 -1.07 -9.07 -1.71
C TRP A 164 -1.25 -10.49 -2.25
N ILE A 165 -0.15 -11.18 -2.56
CA ILE A 165 -0.17 -12.55 -3.07
C ILE A 165 -0.83 -13.48 -2.05
N ARG A 166 -0.40 -13.43 -0.79
CA ARG A 166 -0.98 -14.24 0.28
C ARG A 166 -2.48 -13.99 0.44
N TYR A 167 -2.89 -12.74 0.43
CA TYR A 167 -4.28 -12.34 0.54
C TYR A 167 -5.12 -12.82 -0.67
N ALA A 168 -4.64 -12.61 -1.88
CA ALA A 168 -5.32 -13.04 -3.10
C ALA A 168 -5.49 -14.56 -3.17
N ARG A 169 -4.51 -15.33 -2.69
CA ARG A 169 -4.62 -16.81 -2.60
C ARG A 169 -5.63 -17.25 -1.54
N GLY A 170 -5.70 -16.54 -0.41
CA GLY A 170 -6.63 -16.86 0.68
C GLY A 170 -8.05 -16.37 0.45
N HIS A 171 -8.23 -15.27 -0.31
CA HIS A 171 -9.50 -14.56 -0.49
C HIS A 171 -9.70 -14.07 -1.93
N PRO A 172 -9.64 -14.97 -2.94
CA PRO A 172 -9.71 -14.57 -4.34
C PRO A 172 -11.02 -13.83 -4.69
N GLU A 173 -12.12 -14.15 -4.02
CA GLU A 173 -13.42 -13.51 -4.18
C GLU A 173 -13.46 -12.04 -3.73
N LYS A 174 -12.50 -11.63 -2.91
CA LYS A 174 -12.35 -10.25 -2.45
C LYS A 174 -11.43 -9.41 -3.34
N VAL A 175 -10.77 -10.03 -4.30
CA VAL A 175 -9.80 -9.40 -5.22
C VAL A 175 -10.32 -9.42 -6.65
N PHE A 176 -10.81 -10.57 -7.11
CA PHE A 176 -11.23 -10.79 -8.48
C PHE A 176 -12.75 -10.90 -8.55
N THR A 177 -13.38 -9.98 -9.29
CA THR A 177 -14.82 -10.04 -9.61
C THR A 177 -14.99 -10.65 -10.99
N PHE A 178 -15.85 -11.67 -11.10
CA PHE A 178 -16.25 -12.30 -12.36
C PHE A 178 -17.73 -12.05 -12.64
#